data_002d812a613dfe92411269a22fb4f3ab
#
_entry.id   002d812a613dfe92411269a22fb4f3ab
#
_cell.length_a   1.000
_cell.length_b   1.000
_cell.length_c   1.000
_cell.angle_alpha   90.00
_cell.angle_beta   90.00
_cell.angle_gamma   90.00
#
_symmetry.space_group_name_H-M   'P 1'
#
loop_
_entity.id
_entity.type
_entity.pdbx_description
1 polymer ?
#
loop_
_entity_poly.entity_id
_entity_poly.type
_entity_poly.pdbx_seq_one_letter_code
_entity_poly.pdbx_strand_id
1 'polypeptide(L)'
;MEICHQILEKIKAYNTIIIHRHMKPDPDALGSQVGLKALLEHHFPEKTIKVVGFNEPTLTWLAKMDQVEDTDYQGALAIICDTANTARIDDKRYLNAETIIKIDHHPNDEVYGDLVWVDTNSSSASEMIALFAEATNLELSDYAAKMLSAGIIGDTGRFLYPSTSARTLRIASQLREHNFDYAELTRKMDTMSFKIAKLQGYVYDHLEVDENGAARVILTQEILKKYDVTDAETAAIVGAPGRIDTVSLWGIFVEQADGHYRVRLRSKFVPINEVAKEYDGGGHPLASGANSYSLEENELIYQKLKNLLKK
;
A
#
# COMPACT_ATOMS: atom_id res chain seq x y z
N MET A 1 8.93 -7.51 -20.67
CA MET A 1 8.49 -6.75 -21.88
C MET A 1 7.35 -7.45 -22.64
N GLU A 2 7.40 -8.75 -22.87
CA GLU A 2 6.34 -9.49 -23.58
C GLU A 2 4.97 -9.36 -22.88
N ILE A 3 4.92 -9.50 -21.55
CA ILE A 3 3.69 -9.38 -20.76
C ILE A 3 3.04 -7.99 -20.89
N CYS A 4 3.84 -6.92 -20.94
CA CYS A 4 3.30 -5.55 -21.10
C CYS A 4 2.58 -5.39 -22.44
N HIS A 5 3.11 -5.98 -23.53
CA HIS A 5 2.45 -5.97 -24.83
C HIS A 5 1.16 -6.81 -24.82
N GLN A 6 1.15 -7.97 -24.14
CA GLN A 6 -0.07 -8.77 -23.99
C GLN A 6 -1.15 -7.99 -23.23
N ILE A 7 -0.77 -7.29 -22.16
CA ILE A 7 -1.69 -6.40 -21.41
C ILE A 7 -2.22 -5.29 -22.32
N LEU A 8 -1.34 -4.64 -23.10
CA LEU A 8 -1.75 -3.58 -24.02
C LEU A 8 -2.73 -4.08 -25.08
N GLU A 9 -2.51 -5.27 -25.65
CA GLU A 9 -3.44 -5.85 -26.62
C GLU A 9 -4.83 -6.16 -26.00
N LYS A 10 -4.85 -6.61 -24.74
CA LYS A 10 -6.11 -6.76 -24.00
C LYS A 10 -6.78 -5.38 -23.79
N ILE A 11 -6.04 -4.37 -23.35
CA ILE A 11 -6.55 -3.00 -23.18
C ILE A 11 -7.18 -2.47 -24.49
N LYS A 12 -6.52 -2.70 -25.63
CA LYS A 12 -7.03 -2.29 -26.94
C LYS A 12 -8.33 -2.99 -27.32
N ALA A 13 -8.50 -4.26 -26.94
CA ALA A 13 -9.65 -5.07 -27.30
C ALA A 13 -10.95 -4.69 -26.57
N TYR A 14 -10.88 -4.04 -25.43
CA TYR A 14 -12.04 -3.70 -24.60
C TYR A 14 -12.39 -2.21 -24.68
N ASN A 15 -13.68 -1.88 -24.76
CA ASN A 15 -14.17 -0.49 -24.72
C ASN A 15 -14.31 0.04 -23.30
N THR A 16 -14.65 -0.84 -22.34
CA THR A 16 -14.79 -0.50 -20.92
C THR A 16 -13.71 -1.19 -20.10
N ILE A 17 -12.99 -0.39 -19.31
CA ILE A 17 -11.92 -0.86 -18.43
C ILE A 17 -12.19 -0.35 -17.02
N ILE A 18 -12.26 -1.27 -16.05
CA ILE A 18 -12.50 -0.93 -14.66
C ILE A 18 -11.27 -1.35 -13.84
N ILE A 19 -10.62 -0.38 -13.22
CA ILE A 19 -9.36 -0.61 -12.50
C ILE A 19 -9.65 -0.68 -11.00
N HIS A 20 -9.22 -1.77 -10.40
CA HIS A 20 -9.39 -2.11 -8.99
C HIS A 20 -8.08 -2.03 -8.24
N ARG A 21 -8.17 -2.07 -6.92
CA ARG A 21 -7.08 -2.12 -5.95
C ARG A 21 -7.50 -2.82 -4.67
N HIS A 22 -6.58 -2.91 -3.70
CA HIS A 22 -6.89 -3.51 -2.40
C HIS A 22 -7.72 -2.59 -1.49
N MET A 23 -8.47 -3.21 -0.55
CA MET A 23 -9.17 -2.51 0.53
C MET A 23 -8.19 -1.81 1.48
N LYS A 24 -8.62 -0.71 2.12
CA LYS A 24 -7.76 0.15 2.97
C LYS A 24 -6.53 0.61 2.18
N PRO A 25 -6.75 1.38 1.11
CA PRO A 25 -5.70 1.75 0.19
C PRO A 25 -4.62 2.59 0.85
N ASP A 26 -3.43 2.49 0.31
CA ASP A 26 -2.32 3.37 0.56
C ASP A 26 -2.01 4.23 -0.69
N PRO A 27 -0.95 5.04 -0.67
CA PRO A 27 -0.59 5.85 -1.83
C PRO A 27 -0.22 5.03 -3.07
N ASP A 28 0.31 3.79 -2.94
CA ASP A 28 0.64 2.97 -4.10
C ASP A 28 -0.60 2.35 -4.75
N ALA A 29 -1.54 1.85 -3.96
CA ALA A 29 -2.82 1.37 -4.46
C ALA A 29 -3.56 2.45 -5.27
N LEU A 30 -3.59 3.70 -4.79
CA LEU A 30 -4.19 4.82 -5.52
C LEU A 30 -3.30 5.30 -6.68
N GLY A 31 -2.00 5.35 -6.47
CA GLY A 31 -1.02 5.80 -7.46
C GLY A 31 -1.03 4.93 -8.71
N SER A 32 -0.93 3.61 -8.53
CA SER A 32 -0.97 2.64 -9.62
C SER A 32 -2.33 2.61 -10.34
N GLN A 33 -3.43 2.58 -9.58
CA GLN A 33 -4.78 2.54 -10.12
C GLN A 33 -5.12 3.80 -10.95
N VAL A 34 -4.95 4.99 -10.36
CA VAL A 34 -5.31 6.26 -10.99
C VAL A 34 -4.25 6.69 -12.01
N GLY A 35 -2.98 6.36 -11.78
CA GLY A 35 -1.92 6.58 -12.75
C GLY A 35 -2.14 5.77 -14.03
N LEU A 36 -2.56 4.49 -13.91
CA LEU A 36 -2.93 3.67 -15.06
C LEU A 36 -4.16 4.26 -15.79
N LYS A 37 -5.21 4.65 -15.05
CA LYS A 37 -6.37 5.33 -15.66
C LYS A 37 -5.92 6.54 -16.48
N ALA A 38 -5.14 7.45 -15.89
CA ALA A 38 -4.69 8.66 -16.55
C ALA A 38 -3.81 8.39 -17.80
N LEU A 39 -2.97 7.37 -17.76
CA LEU A 39 -2.19 6.89 -18.91
C LEU A 39 -3.12 6.41 -20.02
N LEU A 40 -4.10 5.57 -19.69
CA LEU A 40 -5.00 5.00 -20.68
C LEU A 40 -5.98 6.02 -21.26
N GLU A 41 -6.53 6.92 -20.46
CA GLU A 41 -7.40 8.02 -20.95
C GLU A 41 -6.67 8.95 -21.92
N HIS A 42 -5.37 9.16 -21.70
CA HIS A 42 -4.55 9.98 -22.59
C HIS A 42 -4.39 9.36 -23.99
N HIS A 43 -4.24 8.03 -24.07
CA HIS A 43 -3.99 7.33 -25.34
C HIS A 43 -5.24 6.72 -25.99
N PHE A 44 -6.29 6.51 -25.22
CA PHE A 44 -7.55 5.87 -25.67
C PHE A 44 -8.77 6.70 -25.20
N PRO A 45 -8.90 7.95 -25.65
CA PRO A 45 -9.96 8.85 -25.19
C PRO A 45 -11.37 8.37 -25.56
N GLU A 46 -11.49 7.43 -26.49
CA GLU A 46 -12.76 6.79 -26.88
C GLU A 46 -13.24 5.73 -25.91
N LYS A 47 -12.36 5.26 -25.00
CA LYS A 47 -12.70 4.19 -24.06
C LYS A 47 -13.30 4.74 -22.77
N THR A 48 -14.16 3.94 -22.15
CA THR A 48 -14.64 4.20 -20.79
C THR A 48 -13.69 3.58 -19.78
N ILE A 49 -12.97 4.41 -19.01
CA ILE A 49 -11.98 3.96 -18.04
C ILE A 49 -12.37 4.45 -16.66
N LYS A 50 -12.62 3.53 -15.74
CA LYS A 50 -13.11 3.82 -14.39
C LYS A 50 -12.17 3.27 -13.33
N VAL A 51 -12.09 3.95 -12.19
CA VAL A 51 -11.41 3.49 -10.98
C VAL A 51 -12.43 3.30 -9.86
N VAL A 52 -12.37 2.17 -9.15
CA VAL A 52 -13.37 1.80 -8.15
C VAL A 52 -12.78 1.43 -6.81
N GLY A 53 -13.60 1.48 -5.78
CA GLY A 53 -13.28 1.13 -4.42
C GLY A 53 -13.74 2.20 -3.42
N PHE A 54 -13.50 1.96 -2.14
CA PHE A 54 -13.86 2.88 -1.07
C PHE A 54 -13.01 4.16 -1.10
N ASN A 55 -13.64 5.32 -0.97
CA ASN A 55 -12.92 6.59 -0.85
C ASN A 55 -12.34 6.72 0.57
N GLU A 56 -11.07 6.38 0.75
CA GLU A 56 -10.38 6.52 2.04
C GLU A 56 -10.28 8.01 2.42
N PRO A 57 -10.92 8.43 3.52
CA PRO A 57 -11.01 9.86 3.86
C PRO A 57 -9.65 10.56 3.97
N THR A 58 -8.61 9.85 4.44
CA THR A 58 -7.26 10.38 4.61
C THR A 58 -6.51 10.58 3.31
N LEU A 59 -6.97 9.96 2.21
CA LEU A 59 -6.35 9.98 0.89
C LEU A 59 -7.20 10.66 -0.20
N THR A 60 -8.39 11.19 0.13
CA THR A 60 -9.26 11.88 -0.85
C THR A 60 -8.64 13.13 -1.47
N TRP A 61 -7.58 13.66 -0.86
CA TRP A 61 -6.78 14.73 -1.42
C TRP A 61 -5.90 14.29 -2.60
N LEU A 62 -5.57 13.00 -2.67
CA LEU A 62 -4.78 12.41 -3.76
C LEU A 62 -5.68 12.00 -4.93
N ALA A 63 -6.73 11.22 -4.65
CA ALA A 63 -7.71 10.81 -5.66
C ALA A 63 -9.07 10.47 -5.05
N LYS A 64 -10.10 10.44 -5.90
CA LYS A 64 -11.45 9.94 -5.60
C LYS A 64 -11.84 8.91 -6.65
N MET A 65 -12.63 7.92 -6.22
CA MET A 65 -13.13 6.85 -7.09
C MET A 65 -14.34 7.30 -7.91
N ASP A 66 -14.47 6.68 -9.08
CA ASP A 66 -15.60 6.91 -9.98
C ASP A 66 -16.88 6.22 -9.48
N GLN A 67 -18.02 6.68 -9.97
CA GLN A 67 -19.29 5.98 -9.82
C GLN A 67 -19.38 4.90 -10.91
N VAL A 68 -19.69 3.66 -10.52
CA VAL A 68 -19.78 2.50 -11.40
C VAL A 68 -21.01 1.68 -11.05
N GLU A 69 -21.82 1.35 -12.04
CA GLU A 69 -22.98 0.49 -11.91
C GLU A 69 -22.61 -0.98 -12.24
N ASP A 70 -23.40 -1.92 -11.76
CA ASP A 70 -23.15 -3.35 -12.01
C ASP A 70 -23.17 -3.69 -13.51
N THR A 71 -23.95 -2.95 -14.27
CA THR A 71 -24.03 -3.09 -15.74
C THR A 71 -22.77 -2.70 -16.47
N ASP A 72 -21.93 -1.83 -15.89
CA ASP A 72 -20.67 -1.38 -16.49
C ASP A 72 -19.64 -2.52 -16.60
N TYR A 73 -19.81 -3.59 -15.80
CA TYR A 73 -18.93 -4.77 -15.84
C TYR A 73 -19.23 -5.73 -16.99
N GLN A 74 -20.40 -5.60 -17.65
CA GLN A 74 -20.76 -6.48 -18.75
C GLN A 74 -19.86 -6.22 -19.97
N GLY A 75 -19.09 -7.23 -20.38
CA GLY A 75 -18.11 -7.10 -21.46
C GLY A 75 -16.94 -6.16 -21.14
N ALA A 76 -16.67 -5.89 -19.86
CA ALA A 76 -15.57 -5.05 -19.42
C ALA A 76 -14.31 -5.86 -19.13
N LEU A 77 -13.17 -5.15 -19.18
CA LEU A 77 -11.89 -5.60 -18.66
C LEU A 77 -11.70 -5.07 -17.23
N ALA A 78 -11.50 -5.96 -16.25
CA ALA A 78 -11.05 -5.59 -14.92
C ALA A 78 -9.52 -5.67 -14.84
N ILE A 79 -8.89 -4.59 -14.39
CA ILE A 79 -7.44 -4.58 -14.07
C ILE A 79 -7.28 -4.37 -12.58
N ILE A 80 -6.61 -5.29 -11.90
CA ILE A 80 -6.43 -5.26 -10.46
C ILE A 80 -4.98 -4.90 -10.17
N CYS A 81 -4.76 -3.70 -9.64
CA CYS A 81 -3.46 -3.19 -9.26
C CYS A 81 -3.18 -3.45 -7.78
N ASP A 82 -1.91 -3.70 -7.45
CA ASP A 82 -1.40 -3.69 -6.07
C ASP A 82 -2.23 -4.54 -5.09
N THR A 83 -2.54 -5.79 -5.49
CA THR A 83 -3.38 -6.65 -4.66
C THR A 83 -2.90 -8.10 -4.68
N ALA A 84 -2.33 -8.56 -3.56
CA ALA A 84 -1.72 -9.87 -3.43
C ALA A 84 -2.73 -11.03 -3.60
N ASN A 85 -3.94 -10.89 -3.03
CA ASN A 85 -4.93 -11.94 -3.00
C ASN A 85 -6.36 -11.39 -3.18
N THR A 86 -7.26 -12.27 -3.62
CA THR A 86 -8.66 -11.93 -3.95
C THR A 86 -9.47 -11.45 -2.74
N ALA A 87 -9.15 -11.92 -1.53
CA ALA A 87 -9.82 -11.49 -0.32
C ALA A 87 -9.66 -9.98 -0.07
N ARG A 88 -8.52 -9.41 -0.48
CA ARG A 88 -8.20 -8.00 -0.30
C ARG A 88 -8.70 -7.07 -1.39
N ILE A 89 -9.19 -7.57 -2.53
CA ILE A 89 -9.76 -6.71 -3.57
C ILE A 89 -10.96 -5.96 -2.98
N ASP A 90 -10.94 -4.63 -3.07
CA ASP A 90 -11.90 -3.74 -2.38
C ASP A 90 -13.33 -3.90 -2.93
N ASP A 91 -13.49 -3.86 -4.25
CA ASP A 91 -14.78 -4.03 -4.92
C ASP A 91 -14.88 -5.42 -5.55
N LYS A 92 -15.80 -6.26 -5.05
CA LYS A 92 -15.96 -7.65 -5.49
C LYS A 92 -16.64 -7.80 -6.85
N ARG A 93 -17.17 -6.72 -7.42
CA ARG A 93 -17.82 -6.74 -8.74
C ARG A 93 -16.85 -7.00 -9.88
N TYR A 94 -15.52 -6.97 -9.64
CA TYR A 94 -14.53 -7.40 -10.62
C TYR A 94 -14.80 -8.81 -11.18
N LEU A 95 -15.47 -9.68 -10.40
CA LEU A 95 -15.88 -11.03 -10.83
C LEU A 95 -16.92 -11.04 -11.96
N ASN A 96 -17.60 -9.92 -12.21
CA ASN A 96 -18.58 -9.78 -13.29
C ASN A 96 -17.94 -9.28 -14.59
N ALA A 97 -16.66 -8.97 -14.59
CA ALA A 97 -15.92 -8.60 -15.81
C ALA A 97 -15.66 -9.82 -16.70
N GLU A 98 -15.51 -9.60 -18.00
CA GLU A 98 -15.25 -10.66 -18.99
C GLU A 98 -13.81 -11.18 -18.91
N THR A 99 -12.85 -10.29 -18.61
CA THR A 99 -11.42 -10.63 -18.46
C THR A 99 -10.87 -9.90 -17.25
N ILE A 100 -9.99 -10.56 -16.52
CA ILE A 100 -9.32 -10.03 -15.32
C ILE A 100 -7.79 -10.03 -15.54
N ILE A 101 -7.15 -8.88 -15.31
CA ILE A 101 -5.70 -8.74 -15.31
C ILE A 101 -5.23 -8.41 -13.90
N LYS A 102 -4.18 -9.10 -13.44
CA LYS A 102 -3.45 -8.78 -12.19
C LYS A 102 -2.14 -8.08 -12.53
N ILE A 103 -1.88 -6.91 -11.89
CA ILE A 103 -0.61 -6.18 -11.92
C ILE A 103 -0.20 -5.91 -10.48
N ASP A 104 0.85 -6.59 -9.98
CA ASP A 104 1.17 -6.60 -8.55
C ASP A 104 2.66 -6.80 -8.29
N HIS A 105 3.18 -6.23 -7.21
CA HIS A 105 4.57 -6.39 -6.77
C HIS A 105 4.73 -7.25 -5.50
N HIS A 106 3.65 -7.72 -4.93
CA HIS A 106 3.66 -8.61 -3.76
C HIS A 106 4.05 -10.05 -4.12
N PRO A 107 4.49 -10.88 -3.16
CA PRO A 107 4.62 -12.32 -3.37
C PRO A 107 3.32 -12.93 -3.94
N ASN A 108 3.47 -13.75 -4.99
CA ASN A 108 2.32 -14.31 -5.72
C ASN A 108 1.84 -15.62 -5.09
N ASP A 109 1.46 -15.56 -3.82
CA ASP A 109 0.98 -16.73 -3.06
C ASP A 109 -0.40 -17.19 -3.54
N GLU A 110 -1.20 -16.29 -4.14
CA GLU A 110 -2.48 -16.58 -4.77
C GLU A 110 -2.47 -16.09 -6.22
N VAL A 111 -2.55 -17.04 -7.16
CA VAL A 111 -2.63 -16.74 -8.59
C VAL A 111 -4.09 -16.56 -8.97
N TYR A 112 -4.46 -15.37 -9.46
CA TYR A 112 -5.79 -15.05 -9.98
C TYR A 112 -5.70 -14.11 -11.18
N GLY A 113 -6.76 -14.12 -12.01
CA GLY A 113 -6.83 -13.36 -13.26
C GLY A 113 -6.43 -14.20 -14.48
N ASP A 114 -6.90 -13.76 -15.63
CA ASP A 114 -6.63 -14.42 -16.93
C ASP A 114 -5.24 -14.06 -17.47
N LEU A 115 -4.73 -12.90 -17.06
CA LEU A 115 -3.37 -12.45 -17.37
C LEU A 115 -2.75 -11.89 -16.09
N VAL A 116 -1.54 -12.37 -15.74
CA VAL A 116 -0.88 -12.07 -14.48
C VAL A 116 0.50 -11.51 -14.74
N TRP A 117 0.74 -10.29 -14.24
CA TRP A 117 2.06 -9.68 -14.19
C TRP A 117 2.41 -9.35 -12.74
N VAL A 118 3.32 -10.15 -12.19
CA VAL A 118 3.86 -9.94 -10.83
C VAL A 118 5.38 -9.77 -10.93
N ASP A 119 5.89 -8.68 -10.35
CA ASP A 119 7.32 -8.42 -10.23
C ASP A 119 7.68 -8.00 -8.80
N THR A 120 8.09 -8.97 -7.99
CA THR A 120 8.50 -8.75 -6.58
C THR A 120 9.82 -7.97 -6.44
N ASN A 121 10.51 -7.66 -7.53
CA ASN A 121 11.68 -6.79 -7.54
C ASN A 121 11.32 -5.33 -7.81
N SER A 122 10.06 -5.04 -8.17
CA SER A 122 9.56 -3.67 -8.25
C SER A 122 9.30 -3.14 -6.84
N SER A 123 9.63 -1.88 -6.63
CA SER A 123 9.43 -1.23 -5.32
C SER A 123 7.95 -0.97 -5.01
N SER A 124 7.11 -0.96 -6.04
CA SER A 124 5.70 -0.60 -5.98
C SER A 124 4.97 -1.01 -7.26
N ALA A 125 3.65 -1.16 -7.20
CA ALA A 125 2.83 -1.33 -8.40
C ALA A 125 2.87 -0.07 -9.29
N SER A 126 3.03 1.11 -8.71
CA SER A 126 3.23 2.37 -9.45
C SER A 126 4.52 2.36 -10.27
N GLU A 127 5.62 1.78 -9.77
CA GLU A 127 6.82 1.56 -10.58
C GLU A 127 6.50 0.64 -11.77
N MET A 128 5.71 -0.41 -11.56
CA MET A 128 5.33 -1.32 -12.64
C MET A 128 4.50 -0.61 -13.71
N ILE A 129 3.56 0.25 -13.34
CA ILE A 129 2.79 1.04 -14.34
C ILE A 129 3.70 1.98 -15.14
N ALA A 130 4.70 2.61 -14.51
CA ALA A 130 5.69 3.41 -15.24
C ALA A 130 6.52 2.55 -16.22
N LEU A 131 6.93 1.35 -15.80
CA LEU A 131 7.60 0.36 -16.67
C LEU A 131 6.70 -0.12 -17.81
N PHE A 132 5.40 -0.30 -17.56
CA PHE A 132 4.41 -0.60 -18.59
C PHE A 132 4.36 0.49 -19.65
N ALA A 133 4.30 1.76 -19.24
CA ALA A 133 4.31 2.91 -20.14
C ALA A 133 5.60 2.93 -20.99
N GLU A 134 6.78 2.74 -20.36
CA GLU A 134 8.08 2.66 -21.05
C GLU A 134 8.11 1.49 -22.06
N ALA A 135 7.69 0.28 -21.64
CA ALA A 135 7.73 -0.92 -22.48
C ALA A 135 6.78 -0.88 -23.69
N THR A 136 5.68 -0.12 -23.58
CA THR A 136 4.65 0.01 -24.61
C THR A 136 4.76 1.31 -25.42
N ASN A 137 5.74 2.16 -25.13
CA ASN A 137 5.92 3.49 -25.72
C ASN A 137 4.68 4.37 -25.58
N LEU A 138 3.99 4.30 -24.45
CA LEU A 138 2.88 5.18 -24.10
C LEU A 138 3.42 6.35 -23.26
N GLU A 139 3.22 7.58 -23.71
CA GLU A 139 3.66 8.76 -22.97
C GLU A 139 2.79 9.01 -21.74
N LEU A 140 3.44 9.31 -20.61
CA LEU A 140 2.73 9.67 -19.38
C LEU A 140 2.24 11.12 -19.44
N SER A 141 1.00 11.36 -19.05
CA SER A 141 0.54 12.72 -18.77
C SER A 141 1.15 13.23 -17.44
N ASP A 142 1.17 14.55 -17.25
CA ASP A 142 1.63 15.18 -16.00
C ASP A 142 0.86 14.62 -14.77
N TYR A 143 -0.43 14.35 -14.94
CA TYR A 143 -1.26 13.78 -13.87
C TYR A 143 -0.92 12.32 -13.61
N ALA A 144 -0.70 11.50 -14.63
CA ALA A 144 -0.24 10.13 -14.47
C ALA A 144 1.10 10.08 -13.72
N ALA A 145 2.07 10.91 -14.15
CA ALA A 145 3.37 10.99 -13.50
C ALA A 145 3.28 11.42 -12.03
N LYS A 146 2.40 12.38 -11.71
CA LYS A 146 2.12 12.77 -10.32
C LYS A 146 1.60 11.60 -9.48
N MET A 147 0.63 10.83 -10.00
CA MET A 147 0.03 9.71 -9.30
C MET A 147 1.02 8.57 -9.07
N LEU A 148 1.77 8.19 -10.10
CA LEU A 148 2.82 7.17 -9.99
C LEU A 148 3.94 7.59 -9.03
N SER A 149 4.31 8.88 -9.02
CA SER A 149 5.27 9.42 -8.04
C SER A 149 4.78 9.26 -6.61
N ALA A 150 3.49 9.51 -6.36
CA ALA A 150 2.90 9.33 -5.03
C ALA A 150 3.01 7.87 -4.56
N GLY A 151 2.70 6.91 -5.44
CA GLY A 151 2.80 5.49 -5.12
C GLY A 151 4.23 5.05 -4.81
N ILE A 152 5.19 5.38 -5.69
CA ILE A 152 6.61 5.05 -5.47
C ILE A 152 7.12 5.67 -4.16
N ILE A 153 6.81 6.93 -3.87
CA ILE A 153 7.22 7.60 -2.62
C ILE A 153 6.63 6.89 -1.40
N GLY A 154 5.37 6.44 -1.49
CA GLY A 154 4.69 5.73 -0.41
C GLY A 154 5.38 4.42 -0.08
N ASP A 155 5.52 3.53 -1.05
CA ASP A 155 6.01 2.16 -0.86
C ASP A 155 7.53 2.06 -0.66
N THR A 156 8.27 3.06 -1.09
CA THR A 156 9.71 3.16 -0.80
C THR A 156 10.02 3.83 0.53
N GLY A 157 9.00 4.28 1.27
CA GLY A 157 9.20 5.10 2.46
C GLY A 157 10.06 6.33 2.16
N ARG A 158 9.78 7.02 1.06
CA ARG A 158 10.59 8.13 0.53
C ARG A 158 12.00 7.72 0.16
N PHE A 159 12.12 6.61 -0.54
CA PHE A 159 13.40 6.04 -1.00
C PHE A 159 14.33 5.57 0.13
N LEU A 160 13.79 5.35 1.34
CA LEU A 160 14.55 4.88 2.51
C LEU A 160 14.50 3.36 2.67
N TYR A 161 13.56 2.66 2.03
CA TYR A 161 13.42 1.22 2.19
C TYR A 161 14.34 0.44 1.24
N PRO A 162 14.74 -0.80 1.62
CA PRO A 162 15.62 -1.65 0.80
C PRO A 162 15.05 -2.00 -0.58
N SER A 163 13.72 -1.89 -0.77
CA SER A 163 13.05 -2.05 -2.08
C SER A 163 13.44 -0.97 -3.09
N THR A 164 14.03 0.15 -2.65
CA THR A 164 14.49 1.23 -3.52
C THR A 164 15.70 0.81 -4.32
N SER A 165 15.50 0.39 -5.55
CA SER A 165 16.56 -0.02 -6.48
C SER A 165 17.07 1.16 -7.33
N ALA A 166 18.18 0.94 -8.06
CA ALA A 166 18.63 1.90 -9.07
C ALA A 166 17.57 2.13 -10.17
N ARG A 167 16.79 1.10 -10.51
CA ARG A 167 15.67 1.18 -11.45
C ARG A 167 14.57 2.11 -10.89
N THR A 168 14.22 1.96 -9.62
CA THR A 168 13.25 2.82 -8.93
C THR A 168 13.65 4.28 -8.99
N LEU A 169 14.93 4.60 -8.71
CA LEU A 169 15.43 5.98 -8.76
C LEU A 169 15.46 6.53 -10.19
N ARG A 170 15.77 5.72 -11.20
CA ARG A 170 15.70 6.10 -12.62
C ARG A 170 14.26 6.47 -13.01
N ILE A 171 13.31 5.60 -12.68
CA ILE A 171 11.87 5.85 -12.94
C ILE A 171 11.41 7.12 -12.21
N ALA A 172 11.75 7.28 -10.94
CA ALA A 172 11.40 8.48 -10.18
C ALA A 172 11.98 9.77 -10.81
N SER A 173 13.20 9.70 -11.35
CA SER A 173 13.81 10.82 -12.09
C SER A 173 13.03 11.15 -13.36
N GLN A 174 12.63 10.16 -14.14
CA GLN A 174 11.82 10.36 -15.35
C GLN A 174 10.45 10.97 -15.03
N LEU A 175 9.76 10.44 -13.99
CA LEU A 175 8.49 11.02 -13.54
C LEU A 175 8.64 12.48 -13.10
N ARG A 176 9.82 12.85 -12.55
CA ARG A 176 10.09 14.22 -12.10
C ARG A 176 10.28 15.21 -13.24
N GLU A 177 10.51 14.76 -14.48
CA GLU A 177 10.61 15.61 -15.67
C GLU A 177 9.24 16.19 -16.08
N HIS A 178 8.14 15.57 -15.63
CA HIS A 178 6.79 16.04 -15.89
C HIS A 178 6.42 17.29 -15.08
N ASN A 179 5.49 18.09 -15.64
CA ASN A 179 5.09 19.38 -15.08
C ASN A 179 3.95 19.20 -14.04
N PHE A 180 4.31 18.83 -12.81
CA PHE A 180 3.41 18.87 -11.66
C PHE A 180 4.13 19.41 -10.43
N ASP A 181 3.38 19.95 -9.46
CA ASP A 181 3.97 20.45 -8.21
C ASP A 181 4.41 19.30 -7.30
N TYR A 182 5.66 18.87 -7.51
CA TYR A 182 6.29 17.81 -6.71
C TYR A 182 6.45 18.22 -5.24
N ALA A 183 6.76 19.50 -4.98
CA ALA A 183 6.93 19.98 -3.61
C ALA A 183 5.60 19.97 -2.84
N GLU A 184 4.50 20.33 -3.49
CA GLU A 184 3.17 20.21 -2.92
C GLU A 184 2.81 18.75 -2.64
N LEU A 185 3.04 17.85 -3.61
CA LEU A 185 2.76 16.43 -3.47
C LEU A 185 3.49 15.85 -2.25
N THR A 186 4.81 16.03 -2.19
CA THR A 186 5.64 15.46 -1.11
C THR A 186 5.32 16.08 0.25
N ARG A 187 5.01 17.38 0.30
CA ARG A 187 4.56 18.05 1.52
C ARG A 187 3.23 17.49 2.02
N LYS A 188 2.24 17.28 1.13
CA LYS A 188 0.97 16.67 1.50
C LYS A 188 1.14 15.24 2.02
N MET A 189 2.00 14.46 1.40
CA MET A 189 2.33 13.10 1.85
C MET A 189 3.06 13.07 3.20
N ASP A 190 3.74 14.15 3.56
CA ASP A 190 4.49 14.27 4.85
C ASP A 190 3.68 14.94 5.96
N THR A 191 2.57 15.60 5.60
CA THR A 191 1.77 16.33 6.57
C THR A 191 0.96 15.37 7.43
N MET A 192 1.04 15.54 8.73
CA MET A 192 0.18 14.87 9.70
C MET A 192 -0.67 15.87 10.46
N SER A 193 -1.84 15.46 10.95
CA SER A 193 -2.67 16.29 11.80
C SER A 193 -2.03 16.49 13.18
N PHE A 194 -2.40 17.58 13.87
CA PHE A 194 -1.86 17.85 15.20
C PHE A 194 -2.21 16.76 16.23
N LYS A 195 -3.37 16.12 16.09
CA LYS A 195 -3.75 14.97 16.94
C LYS A 195 -2.83 13.78 16.73
N ILE A 196 -2.44 13.49 15.48
CA ILE A 196 -1.48 12.43 15.15
C ILE A 196 -0.08 12.78 15.68
N ALA A 197 0.35 14.03 15.55
CA ALA A 197 1.63 14.47 16.12
C ALA A 197 1.67 14.27 17.65
N LYS A 198 0.58 14.57 18.36
CA LYS A 198 0.46 14.31 19.81
C LYS A 198 0.49 12.81 20.13
N LEU A 199 -0.23 11.98 19.35
CA LEU A 199 -0.19 10.52 19.52
C LEU A 199 1.22 9.97 19.26
N GLN A 200 1.92 10.50 18.26
CA GLN A 200 3.33 10.13 18.01
C GLN A 200 4.24 10.49 19.19
N GLY A 201 4.04 11.65 19.81
CA GLY A 201 4.72 12.02 21.04
C GLY A 201 4.46 11.02 22.18
N TYR A 202 3.20 10.61 22.35
CA TYR A 202 2.84 9.54 23.29
C TYR A 202 3.55 8.22 22.99
N VAL A 203 3.63 7.82 21.73
CA VAL A 203 4.33 6.59 21.31
C VAL A 203 5.79 6.63 21.72
N TYR A 204 6.49 7.74 21.47
CA TYR A 204 7.90 7.86 21.87
C TYR A 204 8.11 7.84 23.40
N ASP A 205 7.21 8.46 24.14
CA ASP A 205 7.28 8.55 25.61
C ASP A 205 6.98 7.21 26.31
N HIS A 206 6.16 6.36 25.68
CA HIS A 206 5.70 5.08 26.25
C HIS A 206 6.23 3.85 25.50
N LEU A 207 7.22 4.04 24.62
CA LEU A 207 7.84 2.94 23.90
C LEU A 207 8.70 2.11 24.84
N GLU A 208 8.33 0.85 25.03
CA GLU A 208 9.19 -0.10 25.75
C GLU A 208 10.21 -0.67 24.76
N VAL A 209 11.48 -0.57 25.06
CA VAL A 209 12.59 -1.09 24.25
C VAL A 209 13.42 -2.02 25.10
N ASP A 210 13.65 -3.27 24.63
CA ASP A 210 14.53 -4.20 25.33
C ASP A 210 16.01 -3.97 24.97
N GLU A 211 16.88 -4.67 25.68
CA GLU A 211 18.34 -4.56 25.52
C GLU A 211 18.86 -4.92 24.12
N ASN A 212 18.10 -5.69 23.33
CA ASN A 212 18.47 -6.11 21.98
C ASN A 212 17.79 -5.28 20.88
N GLY A 213 16.93 -4.32 21.25
CA GLY A 213 16.28 -3.41 20.32
C GLY A 213 14.92 -3.86 19.82
N ALA A 214 14.27 -4.82 20.50
CA ALA A 214 12.86 -5.11 20.28
C ALA A 214 12.00 -4.09 21.03
N ALA A 215 11.05 -3.46 20.32
CA ALA A 215 10.24 -2.41 20.93
C ALA A 215 8.73 -2.74 20.83
N ARG A 216 7.96 -2.20 21.77
CA ARG A 216 6.50 -2.24 21.71
C ARG A 216 5.85 -0.98 22.30
N VAL A 217 4.63 -0.73 21.87
CA VAL A 217 3.69 0.19 22.53
C VAL A 217 2.28 -0.34 22.39
N ILE A 218 1.47 -0.17 23.43
CA ILE A 218 0.05 -0.54 23.44
C ILE A 218 -0.78 0.74 23.43
N LEU A 219 -1.69 0.85 22.46
CA LEU A 219 -2.64 1.94 22.31
C LEU A 219 -4.03 1.42 22.66
N THR A 220 -4.50 1.73 23.86
CA THR A 220 -5.84 1.35 24.32
C THR A 220 -6.92 2.26 23.74
N GLN A 221 -8.19 1.82 23.78
CA GLN A 221 -9.32 2.66 23.39
C GLN A 221 -9.39 3.99 24.18
N GLU A 222 -8.96 3.97 25.45
CA GLU A 222 -8.85 5.20 26.26
C GLU A 222 -7.83 6.18 25.68
N ILE A 223 -6.66 5.69 25.24
CA ILE A 223 -5.62 6.50 24.61
C ILE A 223 -6.11 7.05 23.28
N LEU A 224 -6.72 6.22 22.44
CA LEU A 224 -7.28 6.64 21.16
C LEU A 224 -8.32 7.76 21.37
N LYS A 225 -9.22 7.57 22.31
CA LYS A 225 -10.23 8.59 22.68
C LYS A 225 -9.60 9.87 23.22
N LYS A 226 -8.57 9.76 24.08
CA LYS A 226 -7.85 10.93 24.65
C LYS A 226 -7.24 11.82 23.57
N TYR A 227 -6.73 11.21 22.48
CA TYR A 227 -6.12 11.94 21.37
C TYR A 227 -7.08 12.20 20.21
N ASP A 228 -8.33 11.80 20.31
CA ASP A 228 -9.35 11.90 19.24
C ASP A 228 -8.89 11.25 17.94
N VAL A 229 -8.34 10.04 18.03
CA VAL A 229 -7.75 9.29 16.91
C VAL A 229 -8.49 7.96 16.73
N THR A 230 -8.84 7.63 15.50
CA THR A 230 -9.41 6.33 15.13
C THR A 230 -8.31 5.28 14.95
N ASP A 231 -8.67 3.97 14.97
CA ASP A 231 -7.74 2.89 14.65
C ASP A 231 -7.08 3.10 13.27
N ALA A 232 -7.86 3.47 12.26
CA ALA A 232 -7.34 3.69 10.90
C ALA A 232 -6.24 4.77 10.88
N GLU A 233 -6.44 5.87 11.59
CA GLU A 233 -5.49 6.98 11.66
C GLU A 233 -4.18 6.59 12.37
N THR A 234 -4.16 5.55 13.23
CA THR A 234 -2.92 5.06 13.85
C THR A 234 -1.91 4.50 12.84
N ALA A 235 -2.32 4.23 11.60
CA ALA A 235 -1.38 3.86 10.53
C ALA A 235 -0.27 4.90 10.34
N ALA A 236 -0.58 6.19 10.56
CA ALA A 236 0.37 7.29 10.38
C ALA A 236 1.58 7.25 11.35
N ILE A 237 1.45 6.60 12.51
CA ILE A 237 2.55 6.56 13.51
C ILE A 237 3.33 5.23 13.50
N VAL A 238 2.96 4.29 12.64
CA VAL A 238 3.56 2.94 12.64
C VAL A 238 5.06 2.96 12.38
N GLY A 239 5.54 3.89 11.56
CA GLY A 239 6.96 4.05 11.24
C GLY A 239 7.78 4.81 12.30
N ALA A 240 7.13 5.43 13.30
CA ALA A 240 7.81 6.30 14.27
C ALA A 240 8.93 5.59 15.05
N PRO A 241 8.74 4.40 15.63
CA PRO A 241 9.80 3.72 16.40
C PRO A 241 11.04 3.40 15.56
N GLY A 242 10.89 3.16 14.25
CA GLY A 242 12.01 2.84 13.36
C GLY A 242 13.03 3.98 13.20
N ARG A 243 12.69 5.21 13.58
CA ARG A 243 13.61 6.36 13.56
C ARG A 243 14.56 6.39 14.77
N ILE A 244 14.33 5.53 15.76
CA ILE A 244 15.18 5.41 16.94
C ILE A 244 16.32 4.46 16.61
N ASP A 245 17.55 4.85 16.87
CA ASP A 245 18.78 4.12 16.52
C ASP A 245 18.85 2.75 17.21
N THR A 246 18.46 2.66 18.47
CA THR A 246 18.46 1.44 19.27
C THR A 246 17.32 0.47 18.97
N VAL A 247 16.30 0.88 18.18
CA VAL A 247 15.18 0.03 17.82
C VAL A 247 15.47 -0.70 16.50
N SER A 248 15.42 -2.03 16.54
CA SER A 248 15.64 -2.92 15.39
C SER A 248 14.34 -3.45 14.78
N LEU A 249 13.37 -3.80 15.63
CA LEU A 249 12.03 -4.21 15.24
C LEU A 249 11.02 -3.78 16.30
N TRP A 250 9.75 -3.64 15.91
CA TRP A 250 8.73 -3.16 16.84
C TRP A 250 7.33 -3.65 16.52
N GLY A 251 6.49 -3.70 17.56
CA GLY A 251 5.05 -3.93 17.49
C GLY A 251 4.25 -2.76 18.05
N ILE A 252 3.25 -2.28 17.30
CA ILE A 252 2.23 -1.36 17.79
C ILE A 252 0.94 -2.14 17.93
N PHE A 253 0.46 -2.28 19.16
CA PHE A 253 -0.74 -3.02 19.52
C PHE A 253 -1.88 -2.02 19.72
N VAL A 254 -2.88 -2.05 18.85
CA VAL A 254 -4.00 -1.11 18.86
C VAL A 254 -5.28 -1.83 19.23
N GLU A 255 -5.78 -1.55 20.42
CA GLU A 255 -7.05 -2.10 20.91
C GLU A 255 -8.20 -1.68 20.00
N GLN A 256 -9.03 -2.63 19.61
CA GLN A 256 -10.22 -2.44 18.80
C GLN A 256 -11.47 -2.28 19.69
N ALA A 257 -12.58 -1.82 19.11
CA ALA A 257 -13.81 -1.59 19.85
C ALA A 257 -14.42 -2.87 20.48
N ASP A 258 -14.12 -4.03 19.95
CA ASP A 258 -14.55 -5.35 20.46
C ASP A 258 -13.55 -5.98 21.44
N GLY A 259 -12.47 -5.27 21.79
CA GLY A 259 -11.47 -5.68 22.78
C GLY A 259 -10.31 -6.50 22.25
N HIS A 260 -10.30 -6.92 20.96
CA HIS A 260 -9.10 -7.52 20.38
C HIS A 260 -8.06 -6.42 20.03
N TYR A 261 -6.83 -6.82 19.73
CA TYR A 261 -5.75 -5.91 19.31
C TYR A 261 -5.38 -6.17 17.86
N ARG A 262 -5.38 -5.10 17.07
CA ARG A 262 -4.70 -5.09 15.77
C ARG A 262 -3.23 -4.80 15.99
N VAL A 263 -2.37 -5.74 15.60
CA VAL A 263 -0.93 -5.65 15.81
C VAL A 263 -0.26 -5.26 14.49
N ARG A 264 0.52 -4.19 14.52
CA ARG A 264 1.33 -3.75 13.38
C ARG A 264 2.79 -3.99 13.68
N LEU A 265 3.39 -4.94 12.96
CA LEU A 265 4.78 -5.34 13.12
C LEU A 265 5.65 -4.69 12.05
N ARG A 266 6.80 -4.19 12.46
CA ARG A 266 7.82 -3.62 11.56
C ARG A 266 9.21 -4.03 12.01
N SER A 267 10.13 -4.08 11.04
CA SER A 267 11.54 -4.39 11.29
C SER A 267 12.43 -3.63 10.33
N LYS A 268 13.65 -3.30 10.75
CA LYS A 268 14.67 -2.71 9.88
C LYS A 268 15.36 -3.75 9.01
N PHE A 269 15.53 -4.97 9.51
CA PHE A 269 16.35 -5.99 8.81
C PHE A 269 16.04 -7.45 9.16
N VAL A 270 15.24 -7.73 10.21
CA VAL A 270 14.92 -9.12 10.62
C VAL A 270 13.53 -9.48 10.10
N PRO A 271 13.32 -10.61 9.40
CA PRO A 271 11.99 -11.04 9.00
C PRO A 271 11.07 -11.30 10.19
N ILE A 272 9.86 -10.72 10.14
CA ILE A 272 8.84 -10.81 11.19
C ILE A 272 7.51 -11.39 10.70
N ASN A 273 7.40 -11.69 9.42
CA ASN A 273 6.17 -12.19 8.79
C ASN A 273 5.75 -13.56 9.31
N GLU A 274 6.69 -14.43 9.67
CA GLU A 274 6.36 -15.74 10.26
C GLU A 274 5.71 -15.59 11.64
N VAL A 275 6.19 -14.64 12.45
CA VAL A 275 5.51 -14.30 13.72
C VAL A 275 4.10 -13.81 13.46
N ALA A 276 3.90 -12.97 12.44
CA ALA A 276 2.56 -12.47 12.10
C ALA A 276 1.59 -13.61 11.70
N LYS A 277 2.06 -14.59 10.93
CA LYS A 277 1.25 -15.76 10.50
C LYS A 277 0.75 -16.61 11.67
N GLU A 278 1.51 -16.71 12.75
CA GLU A 278 1.09 -17.45 13.94
C GLU A 278 -0.07 -16.80 14.72
N TYR A 279 -0.38 -15.52 14.38
CA TYR A 279 -1.40 -14.70 15.05
C TYR A 279 -2.39 -14.09 14.04
N ASP A 280 -2.98 -14.95 13.22
CA ASP A 280 -4.01 -14.59 12.23
C ASP A 280 -3.63 -13.40 11.34
N GLY A 281 -2.36 -13.39 10.89
CA GLY A 281 -1.80 -12.28 10.16
C GLY A 281 -0.93 -12.69 8.98
N GLY A 282 -0.09 -11.74 8.55
CA GLY A 282 0.84 -11.91 7.44
C GLY A 282 1.34 -10.58 6.90
N GLY A 283 2.01 -10.61 5.76
CA GLY A 283 2.58 -9.44 5.09
C GLY A 283 4.00 -9.67 4.60
N HIS A 284 4.69 -8.57 4.31
CA HIS A 284 6.08 -8.61 3.88
C HIS A 284 7.03 -9.01 5.02
N PRO A 285 8.23 -9.52 4.70
CA PRO A 285 9.20 -9.89 5.72
C PRO A 285 9.49 -8.80 6.76
N LEU A 286 9.53 -7.53 6.37
CA LEU A 286 9.85 -6.41 7.25
C LEU A 286 8.63 -5.55 7.66
N ALA A 287 7.44 -5.86 7.13
CA ALA A 287 6.21 -5.10 7.38
C ALA A 287 4.99 -6.03 7.35
N SER A 288 4.51 -6.43 8.53
CA SER A 288 3.41 -7.38 8.68
C SER A 288 2.35 -6.86 9.65
N GLY A 289 1.17 -7.45 9.57
CA GLY A 289 0.09 -7.26 10.51
C GLY A 289 -0.32 -8.57 11.14
N ALA A 290 -0.81 -8.53 12.39
CA ALA A 290 -1.34 -9.67 13.12
C ALA A 290 -2.56 -9.25 13.95
N ASN A 291 -3.25 -10.20 14.55
CA ASN A 291 -4.27 -9.96 15.55
C ASN A 291 -3.84 -10.57 16.88
N SER A 292 -4.37 -10.04 17.97
CA SER A 292 -4.19 -10.57 19.32
C SER A 292 -5.48 -10.35 20.11
N TYR A 293 -5.81 -11.28 20.98
CA TYR A 293 -7.12 -11.31 21.64
C TYR A 293 -7.02 -11.08 23.15
N SER A 294 -5.82 -10.86 23.68
CA SER A 294 -5.60 -10.52 25.09
C SER A 294 -4.25 -9.82 25.33
N LEU A 295 -4.09 -9.23 26.53
CA LEU A 295 -2.81 -8.65 26.94
C LEU A 295 -1.72 -9.72 27.10
N GLU A 296 -2.09 -10.93 27.52
CA GLU A 296 -1.19 -12.09 27.61
C GLU A 296 -0.66 -12.47 26.22
N GLU A 297 -1.52 -12.45 25.22
CA GLU A 297 -1.13 -12.73 23.84
C GLU A 297 -0.26 -11.62 23.25
N ASN A 298 -0.54 -10.34 23.58
CA ASN A 298 0.35 -9.23 23.27
C ASN A 298 1.76 -9.46 23.85
N GLU A 299 1.87 -9.95 25.08
CA GLU A 299 3.15 -10.29 25.69
C GLU A 299 3.83 -11.46 24.95
N LEU A 300 3.10 -12.50 24.57
CA LEU A 300 3.66 -13.63 23.81
C LEU A 300 4.21 -13.19 22.46
N ILE A 301 3.50 -12.34 21.73
CA ILE A 301 3.99 -11.76 20.47
C ILE A 301 5.28 -10.98 20.73
N TYR A 302 5.30 -10.13 21.76
CA TYR A 302 6.49 -9.34 22.09
C TYR A 302 7.69 -10.22 22.47
N GLN A 303 7.48 -11.29 23.23
CA GLN A 303 8.54 -12.26 23.54
C GLN A 303 9.10 -12.95 22.29
N LYS A 304 8.23 -13.30 21.31
CA LYS A 304 8.69 -13.83 20.02
C LYS A 304 9.55 -12.81 19.27
N LEU A 305 9.12 -11.54 19.23
CA LEU A 305 9.90 -10.46 18.62
C LEU A 305 11.29 -10.33 19.28
N LYS A 306 11.37 -10.33 20.60
CA LYS A 306 12.66 -10.32 21.34
C LYS A 306 13.53 -11.51 20.98
N ASN A 307 12.95 -12.70 20.83
CA ASN A 307 13.70 -13.90 20.51
C ASN A 307 14.31 -13.88 19.09
N LEU A 308 13.72 -13.13 18.15
CA LEU A 308 14.31 -12.94 16.81
C LEU A 308 15.63 -12.17 16.84
N LEU A 309 15.89 -11.38 17.88
CA LEU A 309 17.12 -10.58 18.05
C LEU A 309 18.16 -11.25 18.95
N LYS A 310 17.81 -12.31 19.68
CA LYS A 310 18.79 -13.07 20.46
C LYS A 310 19.68 -13.85 19.49
N LYS A 311 20.98 -13.59 19.58
CA LYS A 311 22.03 -14.33 18.88
C LYS A 311 22.26 -15.69 19.53
#